data_63d60ecdb0acfce6b269796bb9754e52
#
_entry.id   63d60ecdb0acfce6b269796bb9754e52
#
_cell.length_a   1.000
_cell.length_b   1.000
_cell.length_c   1.000
_cell.angle_alpha   90.00
_cell.angle_beta   90.00
_cell.angle_gamma   90.00
#
_symmetry.space_group_name_H-M   'P 1'
#
loop_
_entity.id
_entity.type
_entity.pdbx_description
1 polymer ?
#
loop_
_entity_poly.entity_id
_entity_poly.type
_entity_poly.pdbx_seq_one_letter_code
_entity_poly.pdbx_strand_id
1 'polypeptide(L)'
;MDPLIAPIDGADHRQVGGATIDVVPVGTGRVKRVVYPAGFRWSKNMQPEVGTELCMHAHVGFLARGRIEGEYADGCTFEYEAPAAIAVEPGHDAWVAGEEPAVVIEFDFEGETADRFGLPSEHAH
;
A
#
# COMPACT_ATOMS: atom_id res chain seq x y z
N MET A 1 17.97 5.83 15.19
CA MET A 1 17.01 6.18 14.11
C MET A 1 15.96 5.09 14.00
N ASP A 2 14.72 5.48 13.84
CA ASP A 2 13.60 4.53 13.73
C ASP A 2 13.74 3.68 12.46
N PRO A 3 13.89 2.36 12.56
CA PRO A 3 14.07 1.50 11.38
C PRO A 3 12.84 1.46 10.47
N LEU A 4 11.68 1.88 10.93
CA LEU A 4 10.49 1.93 10.09
C LEU A 4 10.51 3.09 9.10
N ILE A 5 11.33 4.10 9.31
CA ILE A 5 11.41 5.28 8.45
C ILE A 5 12.84 5.62 8.02
N ALA A 6 13.84 4.92 8.55
CA ALA A 6 15.23 5.12 8.17
C ALA A 6 15.48 4.74 6.71
N PRO A 7 16.41 5.41 6.02
CA PRO A 7 16.76 5.01 4.65
C PRO A 7 17.17 3.54 4.58
N ILE A 8 16.75 2.86 3.51
CA ILE A 8 17.10 1.46 3.26
C ILE A 8 18.24 1.41 2.25
N ASP A 9 19.34 0.73 2.61
CA ASP A 9 20.48 0.57 1.70
C ASP A 9 20.06 -0.12 0.41
N GLY A 10 20.44 0.48 -0.73
CA GLY A 10 20.18 -0.07 -2.04
C GLY A 10 18.75 0.12 -2.54
N ALA A 11 17.90 0.83 -1.81
CA ALA A 11 16.53 1.04 -2.22
C ALA A 11 16.44 2.11 -3.32
N ASP A 12 15.52 1.90 -4.25
CA ASP A 12 15.05 2.94 -5.13
C ASP A 12 14.01 3.76 -4.34
N HIS A 13 14.32 5.03 -4.13
CA HIS A 13 13.53 5.91 -3.29
C HIS A 13 12.71 6.88 -4.14
N ARG A 14 11.40 6.95 -3.88
CA ARG A 14 10.48 7.83 -4.62
C ARG A 14 9.48 8.49 -3.68
N GLN A 15 8.94 9.62 -4.13
CA GLN A 15 7.79 10.24 -3.50
C GLN A 15 6.68 10.37 -4.53
N VAL A 16 5.48 9.89 -4.19
CA VAL A 16 4.30 9.94 -5.06
C VAL A 16 3.10 10.33 -4.21
N GLY A 17 2.46 11.44 -4.56
CA GLY A 17 1.25 11.90 -3.84
C GLY A 17 1.45 12.13 -2.35
N GLY A 18 2.65 12.49 -1.94
CA GLY A 18 3.00 12.68 -0.53
C GLY A 18 3.44 11.41 0.18
N ALA A 19 3.24 10.23 -0.42
CA ALA A 19 3.75 8.98 0.13
C ALA A 19 5.22 8.80 -0.24
N THR A 20 5.99 8.20 0.66
CA THR A 20 7.38 7.85 0.42
C THR A 20 7.47 6.35 0.15
N ILE A 21 8.09 5.99 -0.97
CA ILE A 21 8.17 4.59 -1.40
C ILE A 21 9.63 4.19 -1.57
N ASP A 22 10.05 3.17 -0.84
CA ASP A 22 11.38 2.57 -0.96
C ASP A 22 11.23 1.14 -1.45
N VAL A 23 11.92 0.80 -2.54
CA VAL A 23 11.79 -0.50 -3.21
C VAL A 23 13.14 -1.18 -3.33
N VAL A 24 13.22 -2.45 -2.91
CA VAL A 24 14.42 -3.28 -3.05
C VAL A 24 14.04 -4.56 -3.82
N PRO A 25 14.68 -4.84 -4.97
CA PRO A 25 14.46 -6.10 -5.67
C PRO A 25 14.96 -7.29 -4.83
N VAL A 26 14.19 -8.35 -4.79
CA VAL A 26 14.56 -9.59 -4.10
C VAL A 26 14.10 -10.78 -4.96
N GLY A 27 15.04 -11.49 -5.57
CA GLY A 27 14.68 -12.58 -6.47
C GLY A 27 13.82 -12.09 -7.63
N THR A 28 12.66 -12.72 -7.84
CA THR A 28 11.71 -12.32 -8.88
C THR A 28 10.68 -11.32 -8.40
N GLY A 29 10.73 -10.96 -7.13
CA GLY A 29 9.84 -10.00 -6.52
C GLY A 29 10.61 -8.82 -5.96
N ARG A 30 9.94 -8.07 -5.08
CA ARG A 30 10.55 -6.93 -4.42
C ARG A 30 9.90 -6.68 -3.06
N VAL A 31 10.67 -6.09 -2.16
CA VAL A 31 10.17 -5.61 -0.87
C VAL A 31 10.00 -4.11 -0.98
N LYS A 32 8.83 -3.62 -0.62
CA LYS A 32 8.52 -2.18 -0.62
C LYS A 32 8.19 -1.74 0.79
N ARG A 33 8.68 -0.56 1.15
CA ARG A 33 8.20 0.12 2.34
C ARG A 33 7.55 1.42 1.89
N VAL A 34 6.27 1.58 2.25
CA VAL A 34 5.52 2.79 1.93
C VAL A 34 5.15 3.50 3.21
N VAL A 35 5.50 4.77 3.30
CA VAL A 35 5.10 5.64 4.40
C VAL A 35 4.04 6.59 3.87
N TYR A 36 2.82 6.43 4.35
CA TYR A 36 1.70 7.30 4.01
C TYR A 36 1.55 8.36 5.09
N PRO A 37 1.58 9.64 4.74
CA PRO A 37 1.41 10.68 5.76
C PRO A 37 -0.01 10.70 6.32
N ALA A 38 -0.16 11.28 7.50
CA ALA A 38 -1.49 11.55 8.05
C ALA A 38 -2.29 12.39 7.05
N GLY A 39 -3.56 12.07 6.88
CA GLY A 39 -4.43 12.75 5.91
C GLY A 39 -4.33 12.23 4.48
N PHE A 40 -3.46 11.28 4.21
CA PHE A 40 -3.33 10.68 2.88
C PHE A 40 -4.63 9.97 2.50
N ARG A 41 -5.04 10.17 1.23
CA ARG A 41 -6.13 9.42 0.61
C ARG A 41 -5.76 9.15 -0.83
N TRP A 42 -5.80 7.89 -1.27
CA TRP A 42 -5.35 7.51 -2.61
C TRP A 42 -6.10 8.27 -3.71
N SER A 43 -7.43 8.36 -3.63
CA SER A 43 -8.24 9.02 -4.65
C SER A 43 -7.98 10.52 -4.76
N LYS A 44 -7.39 11.13 -3.74
CA LYS A 44 -7.07 12.55 -3.72
C LYS A 44 -5.60 12.81 -4.07
N ASN A 45 -4.70 11.99 -3.53
CA ASN A 45 -3.26 12.25 -3.58
C ASN A 45 -2.53 11.50 -4.68
N MET A 46 -2.96 10.29 -5.02
CA MET A 46 -2.32 9.47 -6.04
C MET A 46 -3.10 9.36 -7.34
N GLN A 47 -4.40 9.35 -7.29
CA GLN A 47 -5.24 9.21 -8.49
C GLN A 47 -4.86 10.17 -9.61
N PRO A 48 -4.60 11.46 -9.35
CA PRO A 48 -4.22 12.38 -10.43
C PRO A 48 -2.93 12.00 -11.14
N GLU A 49 -2.04 11.29 -10.48
CA GLU A 49 -0.75 10.88 -11.06
C GLU A 49 -0.82 9.50 -11.73
N VAL A 50 -1.71 8.64 -11.25
CA VAL A 50 -1.87 7.27 -11.76
C VAL A 50 -2.84 7.22 -12.93
N GLY A 51 -3.94 7.96 -12.85
CA GLY A 51 -4.93 8.07 -13.93
C GLY A 51 -6.03 7.02 -13.92
N THR A 52 -6.04 6.09 -12.97
CA THR A 52 -7.14 5.14 -12.81
C THR A 52 -8.14 5.66 -11.79
N GLU A 53 -9.39 5.19 -11.86
CA GLU A 53 -10.44 5.60 -10.92
C GLU A 53 -10.18 5.05 -9.51
N LEU A 54 -9.68 3.82 -9.42
CA LEU A 54 -9.33 3.16 -8.18
C LEU A 54 -7.89 2.62 -8.25
N CYS A 55 -7.31 2.33 -7.09
CA CYS A 55 -6.01 1.70 -7.03
C CYS A 55 -6.11 0.26 -7.50
N MET A 56 -5.40 -0.08 -8.57
CA MET A 56 -5.40 -1.41 -9.17
C MET A 56 -4.23 -2.27 -8.72
N HIS A 57 -3.50 -1.84 -7.69
CA HIS A 57 -2.42 -2.61 -7.07
C HIS A 57 -2.96 -3.50 -5.96
N ALA A 58 -2.48 -4.75 -5.91
CA ALA A 58 -2.69 -5.59 -4.73
C ALA A 58 -1.63 -5.23 -3.67
N HIS A 59 -2.04 -5.18 -2.41
CA HIS A 59 -1.13 -4.90 -1.30
C HIS A 59 -1.11 -6.10 -0.35
N VAL A 60 0.02 -6.78 -0.30
CA VAL A 60 0.23 -7.94 0.57
C VAL A 60 1.46 -7.67 1.42
N GLY A 61 1.31 -7.70 2.74
CA GLY A 61 2.44 -7.44 3.61
C GLY A 61 2.03 -7.19 5.04
N PHE A 62 2.65 -6.21 5.65
CA PHE A 62 2.53 -5.95 7.07
C PHE A 62 2.39 -4.46 7.35
N LEU A 63 1.30 -4.09 8.03
CA LEU A 63 1.12 -2.74 8.53
C LEU A 63 1.87 -2.62 9.86
N ALA A 64 2.98 -1.89 9.84
CA ALA A 64 3.89 -1.78 10.97
C ALA A 64 3.58 -0.61 11.90
N ARG A 65 2.86 0.40 11.39
CA ARG A 65 2.48 1.59 12.16
C ARG A 65 1.23 2.22 11.57
N GLY A 66 0.38 2.76 12.43
CA GLY A 66 -0.78 3.53 12.03
C GLY A 66 -2.00 2.68 11.73
N ARG A 67 -2.97 3.31 11.07
CA ARG A 67 -4.23 2.67 10.69
C ARG A 67 -4.58 3.06 9.26
N ILE A 68 -5.05 2.09 8.48
CA ILE A 68 -5.57 2.34 7.15
C ILE A 68 -6.98 1.81 7.03
N GLU A 69 -7.80 2.55 6.28
CA GLU A 69 -9.16 2.17 5.94
C GLU A 69 -9.31 2.27 4.44
N GLY A 70 -10.24 1.54 3.88
CA GLY A 70 -10.49 1.61 2.47
C GLY A 70 -11.86 1.09 2.06
N GLU A 71 -12.15 1.24 0.78
CA GLU A 71 -13.41 0.83 0.20
C GLU A 71 -13.17 0.28 -1.20
N TYR A 72 -13.77 -0.86 -1.47
CA TYR A 72 -13.77 -1.48 -2.80
C TYR A 72 -14.89 -0.91 -3.67
N ALA A 73 -14.79 -1.15 -4.98
CA ALA A 73 -15.79 -0.70 -5.95
C ALA A 73 -17.22 -1.19 -5.65
N ASP A 74 -17.34 -2.36 -5.03
CA ASP A 74 -18.62 -2.95 -4.66
C ASP A 74 -19.22 -2.42 -3.36
N GLY A 75 -18.53 -1.47 -2.71
CA GLY A 75 -18.98 -0.86 -1.44
C GLY A 75 -18.49 -1.57 -0.19
N CYS A 76 -17.82 -2.72 -0.32
CA CYS A 76 -17.20 -3.36 0.83
C CYS A 76 -16.07 -2.51 1.37
N THR A 77 -15.95 -2.42 2.69
CA THR A 77 -14.90 -1.64 3.35
C THR A 77 -13.90 -2.57 4.02
N PHE A 78 -12.70 -2.05 4.28
CA PHE A 78 -11.70 -2.73 5.07
C PHE A 78 -11.03 -1.76 6.02
N GLU A 79 -10.50 -2.32 7.10
CA GLU A 79 -9.82 -1.55 8.14
C GLU A 79 -8.71 -2.39 8.73
N TYR A 80 -7.51 -1.81 8.86
CA TYR A 80 -6.36 -2.44 9.50
C TYR A 80 -5.74 -1.48 10.49
N GLU A 81 -5.41 -1.99 11.68
CA GLU A 81 -4.67 -1.25 12.70
C GLU A 81 -3.38 -1.99 13.03
N ALA A 82 -2.27 -1.27 13.05
CA ALA A 82 -0.96 -1.88 13.33
C ALA A 82 -0.88 -2.48 14.74
N PRO A 83 -0.22 -3.63 14.93
CA PRO A 83 0.40 -4.47 13.89
C PRO A 83 -0.62 -5.38 13.21
N ALA A 84 -0.54 -5.50 11.90
CA ALA A 84 -1.49 -6.34 11.15
C ALA A 84 -0.87 -6.85 9.85
N ALA A 85 -1.13 -8.13 9.54
CA ALA A 85 -0.89 -8.62 8.20
C ALA A 85 -2.02 -8.11 7.31
N ILE A 86 -1.70 -7.66 6.12
CA ILE A 86 -2.69 -7.10 5.21
C ILE A 86 -2.72 -7.86 3.88
N ALA A 87 -3.91 -7.95 3.30
CA ALA A 87 -4.12 -8.44 1.95
C ALA A 87 -5.26 -7.62 1.33
N VAL A 88 -4.90 -6.71 0.44
CA VAL A 88 -5.87 -5.81 -0.20
C VAL A 88 -5.86 -6.10 -1.70
N GLU A 89 -7.01 -6.51 -2.24
CA GLU A 89 -7.15 -6.80 -3.66
C GLU A 89 -7.16 -5.51 -4.49
N PRO A 90 -6.85 -5.58 -5.79
CA PRO A 90 -7.00 -4.44 -6.70
C PRO A 90 -8.44 -3.91 -6.74
N GLY A 91 -8.60 -2.65 -7.08
CA GLY A 91 -9.91 -2.02 -7.20
C GLY A 91 -10.41 -1.37 -5.92
N HIS A 92 -9.54 -0.64 -5.23
CA HIS A 92 -9.86 0.00 -3.96
C HIS A 92 -9.46 1.48 -3.93
N ASP A 93 -10.12 2.23 -3.05
CA ASP A 93 -9.62 3.49 -2.51
C ASP A 93 -9.18 3.22 -1.07
N ALA A 94 -8.22 3.97 -0.57
CA ALA A 94 -7.72 3.80 0.78
C ALA A 94 -7.22 5.12 1.35
N TRP A 95 -7.24 5.24 2.66
CA TRP A 95 -6.79 6.44 3.37
C TRP A 95 -6.21 6.09 4.72
N VAL A 96 -5.38 6.99 5.21
CA VAL A 96 -4.83 6.89 6.56
C VAL A 96 -5.86 7.40 7.55
N ALA A 97 -6.21 6.58 8.53
CA ALA A 97 -7.12 6.96 9.60
C ALA A 97 -6.31 7.50 10.79
N GLY A 98 -6.82 8.54 11.42
CA GLY A 98 -6.17 9.15 12.57
C GLY A 98 -5.08 10.13 12.18
N GLU A 99 -4.24 10.49 13.16
CA GLU A 99 -3.25 11.55 13.02
C GLU A 99 -1.80 11.05 12.88
N GLU A 100 -1.61 9.74 12.89
CA GLU A 100 -0.31 9.11 12.78
C GLU A 100 -0.08 8.62 11.35
N PRO A 101 1.14 8.76 10.80
CA PRO A 101 1.45 8.17 9.50
C PRO A 101 1.30 6.66 9.54
N ALA A 102 0.97 6.05 8.39
CA ALA A 102 0.91 4.60 8.25
C ALA A 102 2.19 4.11 7.56
N VAL A 103 2.78 3.04 8.09
CA VAL A 103 3.96 2.40 7.50
C VAL A 103 3.60 0.98 7.11
N VAL A 104 3.71 0.69 5.82
CA VAL A 104 3.37 -0.62 5.25
C VAL A 104 4.63 -1.22 4.64
N ILE A 105 4.91 -2.47 5.00
CA ILE A 105 5.97 -3.26 4.36
C ILE A 105 5.27 -4.26 3.44
N GLU A 106 5.50 -4.14 2.14
CA GLU A 106 4.82 -4.96 1.14
C GLU A 106 5.76 -5.91 0.42
N PHE A 107 5.23 -7.08 0.11
CA PHE A 107 5.88 -8.08 -0.73
C PHE A 107 5.16 -8.08 -2.07
N ASP A 108 5.88 -7.84 -3.16
CA ASP A 108 5.28 -7.40 -4.40
C ASP A 108 5.98 -8.03 -5.61
N PHE A 109 5.24 -8.21 -6.70
CA PHE A 109 5.73 -8.75 -7.97
C PHE A 109 5.32 -7.85 -9.14
N GLU A 110 5.29 -6.55 -8.92
CA GLU A 110 4.80 -5.54 -9.88
C GLU A 110 3.34 -5.82 -10.26
N GLY A 111 3.02 -5.99 -11.53
CA GLY A 111 1.66 -6.24 -11.99
C GLY A 111 1.14 -7.65 -11.71
N GLU A 112 1.95 -8.53 -11.13
CA GLU A 112 1.59 -9.93 -10.89
C GLU A 112 1.32 -10.26 -9.42
N THR A 113 1.28 -9.27 -8.55
CA THR A 113 1.18 -9.50 -7.10
C THR A 113 -0.06 -10.31 -6.71
N ALA A 114 -1.24 -9.90 -7.19
CA ALA A 114 -2.48 -10.62 -6.88
C ALA A 114 -2.42 -12.07 -7.36
N ASP A 115 -1.95 -12.27 -8.59
CA ASP A 115 -1.85 -13.59 -9.20
C ASP A 115 -0.89 -14.50 -8.45
N ARG A 116 0.30 -13.98 -8.11
CA ARG A 116 1.34 -14.73 -7.40
C ARG A 116 0.91 -15.13 -5.99
N PHE A 117 0.12 -14.31 -5.32
CA PHE A 117 -0.40 -14.62 -3.99
C PHE A 117 -1.76 -15.34 -4.02
N GLY A 118 -2.29 -15.61 -5.21
CA GLY A 118 -3.56 -16.30 -5.34
C GLY A 118 -4.77 -15.46 -4.92
N LEU A 119 -4.65 -14.14 -5.02
CA LEU A 119 -5.75 -13.22 -4.76
C LEU A 119 -6.57 -12.98 -6.03
N PRO A 120 -7.87 -12.68 -5.91
CA PRO A 120 -8.66 -12.27 -7.07
C PRO A 120 -8.10 -10.96 -7.66
N SER A 121 -8.28 -10.77 -8.97
CA SER A 121 -7.85 -9.55 -9.65
C SER A 121 -8.73 -8.36 -9.30
N GLU A 122 -9.89 -8.62 -8.71
CA GLU A 122 -10.83 -7.63 -8.21
C GLU A 122 -11.54 -8.20 -6.99
N HIS A 123 -11.88 -7.35 -6.04
CA HIS A 123 -12.67 -7.78 -4.88
C HIS A 123 -14.06 -8.22 -5.33
N ALA A 124 -14.49 -9.40 -4.88
CA ALA A 124 -15.81 -9.95 -5.20
C ALA A 124 -16.34 -10.73 -3.99
N HIS A 125 -17.60 -10.81 -3.90
CA HIS A 125 -18.30 -11.60 -2.88
C HIS A 125 -18.52 -13.03 -3.33
#